data_4e3564d49c79079607856fe263eae948
#
_entry.id   4e3564d49c79079607856fe263eae948
#
_cell.length_a   1.000
_cell.length_b   1.000
_cell.length_c   1.000
_cell.angle_alpha   90.00
_cell.angle_beta   90.00
_cell.angle_gamma   90.00
#
_symmetry.space_group_name_H-M   'P 1'
#
loop_
_entity.id
_entity.type
_entity.pdbx_description
1 polymer ?
#
loop_
_entity_poly.entity_id
_entity_poly.type
_entity_poly.pdbx_seq_one_letter_code
_entity_poly.pdbx_strand_id
1 'polypeptide(L)' 'SKAQERGYDNSFTLASYATSTVPKFKQEAQDFIAWRDAVWTKCYSMLDDYLAGNIARPTVDGVLQQLPTLEWTNEN' A
#
# COMPACT_ATOMS: atom_id res chain seq x y z
N SER A 1 8.36 -6.09 -6.72
CA SER A 1 7.56 -5.15 -5.92
C SER A 1 6.36 -4.64 -6.72
N LYS A 2 5.43 -3.99 -6.02
CA LYS A 2 4.24 -3.44 -6.68
C LYS A 2 4.58 -2.36 -7.70
N ALA A 3 5.58 -1.53 -7.41
CA ALA A 3 6.03 -0.52 -8.36
C ALA A 3 6.60 -1.16 -9.63
N GLN A 4 7.33 -2.26 -9.48
CA GLN A 4 7.94 -2.95 -10.61
C GLN A 4 6.90 -3.59 -11.54
N GLU A 5 5.72 -3.94 -11.03
CA GLU A 5 4.62 -4.44 -11.86
C GLU A 5 4.21 -3.46 -12.95
N ARG A 6 4.45 -2.17 -12.74
CA ARG A 6 4.12 -1.10 -13.68
C ARG A 6 5.34 -0.50 -14.39
N GLY A 7 6.51 -1.14 -14.26
CA GLY A 7 7.73 -0.72 -14.95
C GLY A 7 8.55 0.34 -14.25
N TYR A 8 8.30 0.56 -12.97
CA TYR A 8 9.11 1.49 -12.17
C TYR A 8 10.24 0.77 -11.46
N ASP A 9 11.35 1.45 -11.25
CA ASP A 9 12.53 0.85 -10.62
C ASP A 9 12.26 0.43 -9.17
N ASN A 10 11.49 1.25 -8.43
CA ASN A 10 11.14 0.96 -7.05
C ASN A 10 9.96 1.83 -6.61
N SER A 11 9.45 1.57 -5.41
CA SER A 11 8.28 2.29 -4.87
C SER A 11 8.55 3.77 -4.64
N PHE A 12 9.79 4.14 -4.34
CA PHE A 12 10.14 5.56 -4.17
C PHE A 12 10.04 6.30 -5.50
N THR A 13 10.54 5.71 -6.58
CA THR A 13 10.42 6.27 -7.92
C THR A 13 8.95 6.42 -8.33
N LEU A 14 8.14 5.38 -8.11
CA LEU A 14 6.73 5.44 -8.43
C LEU A 14 6.03 6.58 -7.67
N ALA A 15 6.26 6.68 -6.36
CA ALA A 15 5.62 7.72 -5.55
C ALA A 15 5.99 9.13 -6.02
N SER A 16 7.19 9.34 -6.57
CA SER A 16 7.62 10.64 -7.06
C SER A 16 6.81 11.14 -8.25
N TYR A 17 6.11 10.26 -8.96
CA TYR A 17 5.25 10.64 -10.08
C TYR A 17 3.87 11.13 -9.66
N ALA A 18 3.56 11.19 -8.36
CA ALA A 18 2.25 11.65 -7.89
C ALA A 18 1.90 13.07 -8.36
N THR A 19 2.93 13.89 -8.60
CA THR A 19 2.75 15.26 -9.11
C THR A 19 3.04 15.39 -10.60
N SER A 20 3.19 14.28 -11.30
CA SER A 20 3.44 14.28 -12.73
C SER A 20 2.27 14.89 -13.51
N THR A 21 2.60 15.59 -14.61
CA THR A 21 1.58 16.08 -15.54
C THR A 21 1.12 15.01 -16.53
N VAL A 22 1.77 13.85 -16.54
CA VAL A 22 1.34 12.70 -17.36
C VAL A 22 0.26 11.94 -16.59
N PRO A 23 -1.01 11.94 -17.06
CA PRO A 23 -2.14 11.40 -16.27
C PRO A 23 -1.94 9.94 -15.85
N LYS A 24 -1.39 9.09 -16.71
CA LYS A 24 -1.14 7.68 -16.37
C LYS A 24 -0.18 7.56 -15.20
N PHE A 25 0.94 8.27 -15.26
CA PHE A 25 1.96 8.19 -14.21
C PHE A 25 1.45 8.74 -12.89
N LYS A 26 0.74 9.86 -12.97
CA LYS A 26 0.14 10.47 -11.78
C LYS A 26 -0.87 9.53 -11.12
N GLN A 27 -1.74 8.90 -11.91
CA GLN A 27 -2.75 8.00 -11.37
C GLN A 27 -2.12 6.74 -10.75
N GLU A 28 -1.13 6.15 -11.41
CA GLU A 28 -0.45 4.98 -10.86
C GLU A 28 0.27 5.32 -9.54
N ALA A 29 0.90 6.49 -9.46
CA ALA A 29 1.54 6.95 -8.23
C ALA A 29 0.53 7.16 -7.11
N GLN A 30 -0.62 7.76 -7.42
CA GLN A 30 -1.69 7.98 -6.44
C GLN A 30 -2.28 6.66 -5.95
N ASP A 31 -2.48 5.69 -6.84
CA ASP A 31 -2.96 4.35 -6.47
C ASP A 31 -1.99 3.68 -5.50
N PHE A 32 -0.69 3.77 -5.77
CA PHE A 32 0.32 3.18 -4.91
C PHE A 32 0.35 3.86 -3.53
N ILE A 33 0.30 5.19 -3.50
CA ILE A 33 0.34 5.95 -2.25
C ILE A 33 -0.90 5.63 -1.40
N ALA A 34 -2.07 5.57 -2.01
CA ALA A 34 -3.30 5.23 -1.31
C ALA A 34 -3.24 3.82 -0.71
N TRP A 35 -2.72 2.87 -1.46
CA TRP A 35 -2.52 1.50 -0.96
C TRP A 35 -1.53 1.47 0.19
N ARG A 36 -0.39 2.16 0.05
CA ARG A 36 0.64 2.22 1.10
C ARG A 36 0.04 2.78 2.40
N ASP A 37 -0.73 3.87 2.30
CA ASP A 37 -1.34 4.49 3.46
C ASP A 37 -2.38 3.56 4.10
N ALA A 38 -3.15 2.82 3.29
CA ALA A 38 -4.11 1.84 3.79
C ALA A 38 -3.40 0.69 4.53
N VAL A 39 -2.26 0.23 4.03
CA VAL A 39 -1.44 -0.80 4.70
C VAL A 39 -0.98 -0.29 6.07
N TRP A 40 -0.41 0.90 6.14
CA TRP A 40 0.04 1.49 7.40
C TRP A 40 -1.11 1.65 8.39
N THR A 41 -2.25 2.16 7.94
CA THR A 41 -3.44 2.34 8.77
C THR A 41 -3.89 1.01 9.36
N LYS A 42 -3.92 -0.05 8.55
CA LYS A 42 -4.32 -1.38 9.02
C LYS A 42 -3.33 -1.92 10.05
N CYS A 43 -2.03 -1.76 9.81
CA CYS A 43 -1.01 -2.22 10.75
C CYS A 43 -1.09 -1.51 12.09
N TYR A 44 -1.29 -0.19 12.10
CA TYR A 44 -1.45 0.56 13.34
C TYR A 44 -2.73 0.17 14.08
N SER A 45 -3.83 -0.05 13.38
CA SER A 45 -5.07 -0.53 13.98
C SER A 45 -4.89 -1.87 14.66
N MET A 46 -4.19 -2.80 14.03
CA MET A 46 -3.91 -4.12 14.61
C MET A 46 -3.00 -4.00 15.84
N LEU A 47 -2.02 -3.12 15.81
CA LEU A 47 -1.14 -2.88 16.95
C LEU A 47 -1.94 -2.33 18.14
N ASP A 48 -2.79 -1.34 17.89
CA ASP A 48 -3.64 -0.76 18.93
C ASP A 48 -4.55 -1.82 19.55
N ASP A 49 -5.16 -2.67 18.74
CA ASP A 49 -6.01 -3.76 19.22
C ASP A 49 -5.23 -4.76 20.08
N TYR A 50 -4.01 -5.09 19.68
CA TYR A 50 -3.15 -5.98 20.45
C TYR A 50 -2.79 -5.35 21.81
N LEU A 51 -2.37 -4.09 21.81
CA LEU A 51 -1.98 -3.39 23.03
C LEU A 51 -3.16 -3.18 23.98
N ALA A 52 -4.36 -3.05 23.43
CA ALA A 52 -5.59 -2.94 24.22
C ALA A 52 -6.09 -4.30 24.72
N GLY A 53 -5.49 -5.40 24.29
CA GLY A 53 -5.88 -6.75 24.69
C GLY A 53 -7.10 -7.29 23.96
N ASN A 54 -7.52 -6.66 22.86
CA ASN A 54 -8.67 -7.08 22.07
C ASN A 54 -8.37 -8.28 21.16
N ILE A 55 -7.12 -8.45 20.78
CA ILE A 55 -6.66 -9.58 19.95
C ILE A 55 -5.39 -10.16 20.53
N ALA A 56 -5.11 -11.41 20.20
CA ALA A 56 -3.84 -12.05 20.52
C ALA A 56 -2.73 -11.47 19.64
N ARG A 57 -1.48 -11.69 20.04
CA ARG A 57 -0.32 -11.22 19.26
C ARG A 57 -0.42 -11.74 17.82
N PRO A 58 -0.47 -10.84 16.81
CA PRO A 58 -0.57 -11.26 15.42
C PRO A 58 0.71 -11.97 14.96
N THR A 59 0.53 -12.97 14.10
CA THR A 59 1.65 -13.57 13.37
C THR A 59 1.90 -12.79 12.09
N VAL A 60 3.08 -12.96 11.49
CA VAL A 60 3.40 -12.34 10.20
C VAL A 60 2.37 -12.75 9.14
N ASP A 61 2.07 -14.05 9.05
CA ASP A 61 1.08 -14.55 8.09
C ASP A 61 -0.31 -13.97 8.37
N GLY A 62 -0.71 -13.88 9.63
CA GLY A 62 -2.00 -13.31 10.01
C GLY A 62 -2.11 -11.84 9.61
N VAL A 63 -1.04 -11.07 9.77
CA VAL A 63 -1.01 -9.67 9.33
C VAL A 63 -1.12 -9.59 7.81
N LEU A 64 -0.32 -10.37 7.08
CA LEU A 64 -0.31 -10.33 5.62
C LEU A 64 -1.68 -10.67 5.02
N GLN A 65 -2.42 -11.60 5.63
CA GLN A 65 -3.76 -11.98 5.16
C GLN A 65 -4.78 -10.86 5.31
N GLN A 66 -4.54 -9.92 6.21
CA GLN A 66 -5.47 -8.82 6.48
C GLN A 66 -5.11 -7.53 5.77
N LEU A 67 -3.97 -7.48 5.08
CA LEU A 67 -3.57 -6.27 4.36
C LEU A 67 -4.41 -6.08 3.10
N PRO A 68 -4.73 -4.82 2.75
CA PRO A 68 -5.45 -4.55 1.51
C PRO A 68 -4.60 -4.90 0.30
N THR A 69 -5.27 -5.28 -0.78
CA THR A 69 -4.63 -5.56 -2.07
C THR A 69 -4.54 -4.27 -2.87
N LEU A 70 -3.38 -4.06 -3.51
CA LEU A 70 -3.22 -2.92 -4.41
C LEU A 70 -4.01 -3.17 -5.69
N GLU A 71 -4.91 -2.25 -6.00
CA GLU A 71 -5.69 -2.27 -7.24
C GLU A 71 -5.34 -1.05 -8.06
N TRP A 72 -4.91 -1.30 -9.29
CA TRP A 72 -4.56 -0.21 -10.21
C TRP A 72 -5.83 0.32 -10.88
N THR A 73 -5.99 1.65 -10.86
CA THR A 73 -7.14 2.29 -11.51
C THR A 73 -7.09 2.10 -13.03
N ASN A 74 -5.87 2.18 -13.60
CA ASN A 74 -5.66 1.97 -15.02
C ASN A 74 -5.19 0.54 -15.25
N GLU A 75 -6.00 -0.27 -15.92
CA GLU A 75 -5.65 -1.63 -16.30
C GLU A 75 -4.99 -1.63 -17.68
N ASN A 76 -3.68 -1.78 -17.72
CA ASN A 76 -2.95 -1.92 -18.97
C ASN A 76 -1.97 -3.07 -18.89
#